data_bfaa5773e74926b267bbcb641a270282
#
_entry.id   bfaa5773e74926b267bbcb641a270282
#
_cell.length_a   1.000
_cell.length_b   1.000
_cell.length_c   1.000
_cell.angle_alpha   90.00
_cell.angle_beta   90.00
_cell.angle_gamma   90.00
#
_symmetry.space_group_name_H-M   'P 1'
#
loop_
_entity.id
_entity.type
_entity.pdbx_description
1 polymer ?
#
loop_
_entity_poly.entity_id
_entity_poly.type
_entity_poly.pdbx_seq_one_letter_code
_entity_poly.pdbx_strand_id
1 'polypeptide(L)'
;MKYLEQTHESYNFYYKMYRAEWCKKTGLPMYARKDFEIVEKERLYTKSRAKKEKVQINDTKVAAWYRTSHGYTPLFKVKGQHLCY
;
A
#
# COMPACT_ATOMS: atom_id res chain seq x y z
N MET A 1 13.72 7.58 -4.68
CA MET A 1 12.63 7.21 -5.60
C MET A 1 11.29 7.59 -5.01
N LYS A 2 10.41 8.20 -5.78
CA LYS A 2 9.11 8.61 -5.28
C LYS A 2 8.10 7.55 -5.63
N TYR A 3 7.89 6.63 -4.73
CA TYR A 3 7.03 5.49 -4.99
C TYR A 3 5.57 5.84 -5.30
N LEU A 4 5.08 6.93 -4.74
CA LEU A 4 3.69 7.32 -4.95
C LEU A 4 3.49 8.30 -6.11
N GLU A 5 4.53 8.54 -6.92
CA GLU A 5 4.39 9.44 -8.04
C GLU A 5 3.45 8.82 -9.07
N GLN A 6 2.48 9.57 -9.52
CA GLN A 6 1.48 9.09 -10.46
C GLN A 6 1.79 9.54 -11.87
N THR A 7 2.46 8.70 -12.64
CA THR A 7 2.78 8.98 -14.04
C THR A 7 2.16 7.88 -14.89
N HIS A 8 2.17 8.04 -16.19
CA HIS A 8 1.64 7.00 -17.09
C HIS A 8 2.42 5.70 -16.95
N GLU A 9 3.67 5.76 -16.51
CA GLU A 9 4.48 4.58 -16.35
C GLU A 9 4.16 3.87 -15.05
N SER A 10 3.85 4.59 -14.00
CA SER A 10 3.63 4.03 -12.68
C SER A 10 2.17 3.77 -12.34
N TYR A 11 1.24 4.49 -12.95
CA TYR A 11 -0.14 4.52 -12.48
C TYR A 11 -1.14 4.42 -13.62
N ASN A 12 -2.18 3.61 -13.43
CA ASN A 12 -3.27 3.52 -14.37
C ASN A 12 -4.35 4.50 -13.91
N PHE A 13 -4.49 5.62 -14.61
CA PHE A 13 -5.43 6.66 -14.20
C PHE A 13 -6.90 6.27 -14.41
N TYR A 14 -7.15 5.28 -15.25
CA TYR A 14 -8.52 4.82 -15.46
C TYR A 14 -9.01 4.02 -14.27
N TYR A 15 -8.21 3.06 -13.80
CA TYR A 15 -8.59 2.24 -12.65
C TYR A 15 -8.08 2.81 -11.33
N LYS A 16 -7.28 3.86 -11.36
CA LYS A 16 -6.68 4.49 -10.18
C LYS A 16 -5.87 3.50 -9.35
N MET A 17 -5.09 2.69 -10.02
CA MET A 17 -4.22 1.69 -9.41
C MET A 17 -2.80 1.79 -9.95
N TYR A 18 -1.81 1.38 -9.16
CA TYR A 18 -0.43 1.38 -9.60
C TYR A 18 -0.14 0.14 -10.44
N ARG A 19 0.76 0.28 -11.41
CA ARG A 19 1.04 -0.81 -12.33
C ARG A 19 2.00 -1.80 -11.69
N ALA A 20 1.81 -3.09 -11.98
CA ALA A 20 2.63 -4.16 -11.42
C ALA A 20 4.12 -3.96 -11.69
N GLU A 21 4.47 -3.54 -12.91
CA GLU A 21 5.86 -3.32 -13.26
C GLU A 21 6.50 -2.23 -12.42
N TRP A 22 5.76 -1.17 -12.14
CA TRP A 22 6.25 -0.09 -11.30
C TRP A 22 6.49 -0.60 -9.87
N CYS A 23 5.54 -1.37 -9.34
CA CYS A 23 5.65 -1.91 -8.00
C CYS A 23 6.86 -2.83 -7.85
N LYS A 24 7.16 -3.62 -8.88
CA LYS A 24 8.33 -4.47 -8.87
C LYS A 24 9.63 -3.65 -8.82
N LYS A 25 9.66 -2.52 -9.51
CA LYS A 25 10.84 -1.67 -9.51
C LYS A 25 11.13 -1.07 -8.14
N THR A 26 10.12 -0.92 -7.29
CA THR A 26 10.32 -0.31 -5.98
C THR A 26 11.04 -1.26 -5.02
N GLY A 27 11.03 -2.56 -5.30
CA GLY A 27 11.65 -3.54 -4.42
C GLY A 27 10.88 -3.82 -3.14
N LEU A 28 9.70 -3.23 -2.96
CA LEU A 28 8.90 -3.45 -1.76
C LEU A 28 8.09 -4.75 -1.87
N PRO A 29 7.69 -5.32 -0.74
CA PRO A 29 6.87 -6.54 -0.77
C PRO A 29 5.58 -6.32 -1.56
N MET A 30 5.17 -7.34 -2.31
CA MET A 30 3.97 -7.30 -3.12
C MET A 30 3.06 -8.42 -2.62
N TYR A 31 2.00 -8.05 -1.92
CA TYR A 31 1.08 -9.02 -1.35
C TYR A 31 -0.17 -9.17 -2.23
N ALA A 32 -0.78 -10.32 -2.17
CA ALA A 32 -2.03 -10.59 -2.86
C ALA A 32 -3.10 -10.93 -1.82
N ARG A 33 -4.31 -11.17 -2.26
CA ARG A 33 -5.42 -11.47 -1.36
C ARG A 33 -5.14 -12.68 -0.47
N LYS A 34 -4.42 -13.66 -0.99
CA LYS A 34 -4.05 -14.84 -0.22
C LYS A 34 -3.10 -14.53 0.92
N ASP A 35 -2.45 -13.35 0.87
CA ASP A 35 -1.48 -12.97 1.87
C ASP A 35 -2.10 -12.02 2.89
N PHE A 36 -3.40 -11.89 2.94
CA PHE A 36 -4.07 -10.93 3.80
C PHE A 36 -3.75 -11.13 5.28
N GLU A 37 -3.53 -12.36 5.72
CA GLU A 37 -3.16 -12.61 7.10
C GLU A 37 -1.83 -11.95 7.45
N ILE A 38 -0.88 -11.95 6.50
CA ILE A 38 0.42 -11.32 6.70
C ILE A 38 0.23 -9.82 6.78
N VAL A 39 -0.62 -9.27 5.92
CA VAL A 39 -0.91 -7.85 5.89
C VAL A 39 -1.50 -7.40 7.22
N GLU A 40 -2.43 -8.16 7.78
CA GLU A 40 -3.02 -7.82 9.05
C GLU A 40 -2.03 -7.97 10.19
N LYS A 41 -1.23 -9.03 10.17
CA LYS A 41 -0.26 -9.28 11.23
C LYS A 41 0.79 -8.17 11.29
N GLU A 42 1.19 -7.64 10.13
CA GLU A 42 2.17 -6.57 10.08
C GLU A 42 1.52 -5.19 10.18
N ARG A 43 0.20 -5.15 10.38
CA ARG A 43 -0.56 -3.90 10.52
C ARG A 43 -0.35 -2.95 9.36
N LEU A 44 -0.49 -3.48 8.15
CA LEU A 44 -0.41 -2.68 6.94
C LEU A 44 -1.82 -2.36 6.47
N TYR A 45 -2.05 -1.10 6.13
CA TYR A 45 -3.37 -0.62 5.73
C TYR A 45 -3.35 0.12 4.42
N THR A 46 -4.39 -0.03 3.63
CA THR A 46 -4.63 0.87 2.50
C THR A 46 -5.25 2.13 3.08
N LYS A 47 -5.24 3.24 2.34
CA LYS A 47 -5.86 4.47 2.81
C LYS A 47 -7.35 4.28 3.09
N SER A 48 -8.05 3.57 2.22
CA SER A 48 -9.48 3.32 2.38
C SER A 48 -9.79 2.54 3.64
N ARG A 49 -9.02 1.49 3.88
CA ARG A 49 -9.24 0.66 5.07
C ARG A 49 -8.89 1.41 6.35
N ALA A 50 -7.81 2.19 6.32
CA ALA A 50 -7.41 2.99 7.46
C ALA A 50 -8.49 3.99 7.83
N LYS A 51 -9.09 4.63 6.82
CA LYS A 51 -10.17 5.59 7.06
C LYS A 51 -11.39 4.90 7.63
N LYS A 52 -11.73 3.72 7.10
CA LYS A 52 -12.89 2.98 7.55
C LYS A 52 -12.74 2.51 8.99
N GLU A 53 -11.55 2.07 9.37
CA GLU A 53 -11.27 1.58 10.71
C GLU A 53 -10.78 2.67 11.66
N LYS A 54 -10.73 3.91 11.19
CA LYS A 54 -10.28 5.06 11.98
C LYS A 54 -8.85 4.87 12.53
N VAL A 55 -7.97 4.31 11.72
CA VAL A 55 -6.58 4.10 12.07
C VAL A 55 -5.72 5.16 11.38
N GLN A 56 -4.78 5.74 12.11
CA GLN A 56 -3.87 6.71 11.52
C GLN A 56 -2.68 5.99 10.93
N ILE A 57 -2.36 6.29 9.69
CA ILE A 57 -1.25 5.65 8.99
C ILE A 57 -0.25 6.70 8.52
N ASN A 58 0.98 6.27 8.27
CA ASN A 58 1.99 7.14 7.69
C ASN A 58 1.86 7.03 6.18
N ASP A 59 1.03 7.88 5.58
CA ASP A 59 0.71 7.83 4.16
C ASP A 59 1.70 8.54 3.27
N THR A 60 2.83 8.99 3.82
CA THR A 60 3.87 9.59 3.01
C THR A 60 4.92 8.57 2.58
N LYS A 61 4.90 7.36 3.15
CA LYS A 61 5.89 6.35 2.84
C LYS A 61 5.23 5.00 2.65
N VAL A 62 5.31 4.47 1.45
CA VAL A 62 4.75 3.15 1.13
C VAL A 62 5.57 2.06 1.81
N ALA A 63 4.90 1.14 2.47
CA ALA A 63 5.57 0.01 3.12
C ALA A 63 5.50 -1.25 2.25
N ALA A 64 4.45 -1.41 1.47
CA ALA A 64 4.26 -2.57 0.60
C ALA A 64 3.19 -2.28 -0.43
N TRP A 65 2.95 -3.23 -1.33
CA TRP A 65 1.90 -3.13 -2.34
C TRP A 65 0.91 -4.28 -2.18
N TYR A 66 -0.35 -4.02 -2.45
CA TYR A 66 -1.39 -5.03 -2.35
C TYR A 66 -2.11 -5.15 -3.68
N ARG A 67 -2.19 -6.37 -4.21
CA ARG A 67 -2.80 -6.61 -5.50
C ARG A 67 -4.32 -6.51 -5.44
N THR A 68 -4.88 -5.82 -6.40
CA THR A 68 -6.34 -5.74 -6.58
C THR A 68 -6.67 -6.26 -7.98
N SER A 69 -7.94 -6.27 -8.34
CA SER A 69 -8.36 -6.76 -9.65
C SER A 69 -7.83 -5.95 -10.83
N HIS A 70 -7.46 -4.70 -10.61
CA HIS A 70 -7.02 -3.83 -11.70
C HIS A 70 -5.60 -3.30 -11.53
N GLY A 71 -4.86 -3.78 -10.56
CA GLY A 71 -3.51 -3.32 -10.32
C GLY A 71 -3.14 -3.42 -8.86
N TYR A 72 -2.28 -2.51 -8.39
CA TYR A 72 -1.80 -2.52 -7.02
C TYR A 72 -2.13 -1.23 -6.29
N THR A 73 -2.41 -1.34 -5.02
CA THR A 73 -2.63 -0.19 -4.16
C THR A 73 -1.56 -0.18 -3.07
N PRO A 74 -1.08 0.98 -2.63
CA PRO A 74 -0.05 1.02 -1.60
C PRO A 74 -0.59 0.64 -0.22
N LEU A 75 0.28 0.01 0.58
CA LEU A 75 -0.01 -0.31 1.96
C LEU A 75 0.90 0.53 2.83
N PHE A 76 0.38 1.03 3.93
CA PHE A 76 1.10 1.92 4.84
C PHE A 76 1.11 1.36 6.25
N LYS A 77 2.15 1.67 7.00
CA LYS A 77 2.24 1.25 8.39
C LYS A 77 1.44 2.21 9.27
N VAL A 78 1.00 1.72 10.42
CA VAL A 78 0.26 2.54 11.37
C VAL A 78 1.19 3.59 11.96
N LYS A 79 0.71 4.84 12.02
CA LYS A 79 1.49 5.94 12.54
C LYS A 79 1.46 5.92 14.05
N GLY A 80 2.56 6.26 14.69
CA GLY A 80 2.61 6.34 16.13
C GLY A 80 2.51 5.02 16.85
N GLN A 81 2.85 3.95 16.15
CA GLN A 81 2.64 2.68 16.69
C GLN A 81 3.58 2.32 17.81
N HIS A 82 4.52 3.10 18.11
CA HIS A 82 5.48 2.81 19.12
C HIS A 82 4.80 2.49 20.40
N LEU A 83 3.70 2.96 20.60
CA LEU A 83 3.01 2.64 21.71
C LEU A 83 3.63 2.30 22.82
N CYS A 84 4.23 2.77 23.13
CA CYS A 84 4.83 2.55 24.18
C CYS A 84 3.96 2.14 25.20
N TYR A 85 4.06 1.62 25.91
CA TYR A 85 3.44 1.24 27.08
C TYR A 85 3.96 -0.02 27.44
#